data_72eb154d3b1ba438803ed37b28ef472d
#
_entry.id   72eb154d3b1ba438803ed37b28ef472d
#
_cell.length_a   1.000
_cell.length_b   1.000
_cell.length_c   1.000
_cell.angle_alpha   90.00
_cell.angle_beta   90.00
_cell.angle_gamma   90.00
#
_symmetry.space_group_name_H-M   'P 1'
#
loop_
_entity.id
_entity.type
_entity.pdbx_description
1 polymer ?
#
loop_
_entity_poly.entity_id
_entity_poly.type
_entity_poly.pdbx_seq_one_letter_code
_entity_poly.pdbx_strand_id
1 'polypeptide(L)'
;MKTPVMLAIEGRQSYAGQEPEVIRLDTEGTMEFRDGGWDITYEESELTGLLGVTTTFRVEPERVTLSRTGKLSSTMVFQEGVSHDSLYKMEFGALMITVTATRIFCDLTPA
;
A
#
# COMPACT_ATOMS: atom_id res chain seq x y z
N MET A 1 -4.15 -14.73 13.98
CA MET A 1 -5.50 -14.24 14.27
C MET A 1 -5.68 -12.84 13.71
N LYS A 2 -6.72 -12.65 12.91
CA LYS A 2 -7.00 -11.34 12.30
C LYS A 2 -7.78 -10.46 13.27
N THR A 3 -7.32 -9.25 13.45
CA THR A 3 -7.96 -8.27 14.33
C THR A 3 -8.55 -7.15 13.51
N PRO A 4 -9.83 -6.80 13.67
CA PRO A 4 -10.40 -5.63 13.02
C PRO A 4 -9.70 -4.36 13.49
N VAL A 5 -9.39 -3.47 12.55
CA VAL A 5 -8.72 -2.20 12.85
C VAL A 5 -9.32 -1.07 12.03
N MET A 6 -9.17 0.14 12.53
CA MET A 6 -9.44 1.35 11.76
C MET A 6 -8.14 1.84 11.15
N LEU A 7 -8.15 2.08 9.86
CA LEU A 7 -6.99 2.52 9.10
C LEU A 7 -7.15 3.97 8.69
N ALA A 8 -6.12 4.77 8.93
CA ALA A 8 -6.00 6.10 8.38
C ALA A 8 -4.83 6.10 7.42
N ILE A 9 -5.11 6.32 6.15
CA ILE A 9 -4.12 6.26 5.09
C ILE A 9 -3.99 7.63 4.46
N GLU A 10 -2.76 8.14 4.39
CA GLU A 10 -2.47 9.40 3.73
C GLU A 10 -1.40 9.17 2.66
N GLY A 11 -1.73 9.55 1.44
CA GLY A 11 -0.79 9.53 0.32
C GLY A 11 -0.48 10.95 -0.14
N ARG A 12 0.79 11.24 -0.35
CA ARG A 12 1.26 12.51 -0.87
C ARG A 12 2.02 12.29 -2.17
N GLN A 13 1.64 13.04 -3.18
CA GLN A 13 2.29 12.98 -4.48
C GLN A 13 2.71 14.38 -4.91
N SER A 14 3.95 14.51 -5.37
CA SER A 14 4.49 15.78 -5.88
C SER A 14 5.03 15.56 -7.28
N TYR A 15 4.61 16.43 -8.20
CA TYR A 15 5.12 16.45 -9.56
C TYR A 15 5.76 17.79 -9.84
N ALA A 16 6.81 17.80 -10.65
CA ALA A 16 7.49 19.02 -11.03
C ALA A 16 6.51 20.01 -11.68
N GLY A 17 6.46 21.26 -11.17
CA GLY A 17 5.61 22.31 -11.70
C GLY A 17 4.15 22.25 -11.25
N GLN A 18 3.80 21.37 -10.32
CA GLN A 18 2.46 21.24 -9.80
C GLN A 18 2.46 21.28 -8.26
N GLU A 19 1.31 21.66 -7.68
CA GLU A 19 1.15 21.61 -6.24
C GLU A 19 1.08 20.13 -5.77
N PRO A 20 1.61 19.83 -4.57
CA PRO A 20 1.48 18.49 -3.99
C PRO A 20 0.03 18.10 -3.84
N GLU A 21 -0.29 16.87 -4.20
CA GLU A 21 -1.60 16.28 -3.99
C GLU A 21 -1.58 15.40 -2.74
N VAL A 22 -2.58 15.57 -1.88
CA VAL A 22 -2.74 14.77 -0.66
C VAL A 22 -4.06 14.03 -0.73
N ILE A 23 -3.99 12.73 -0.57
CA ILE A 23 -5.16 11.86 -0.53
C ILE A 23 -5.23 11.24 0.86
N ARG A 24 -6.40 11.32 1.49
CA ARG A 24 -6.66 10.72 2.79
C ARG A 24 -7.82 9.75 2.71
N LEU A 25 -7.68 8.62 3.37
CA LEU A 25 -8.70 7.61 3.46
C LEU A 25 -8.77 7.05 4.88
N ASP A 26 -9.97 7.05 5.44
CA ASP A 26 -10.27 6.34 6.68
C ASP A 26 -11.13 5.13 6.34
N THR A 27 -10.69 3.95 6.69
CA THR A 27 -11.40 2.72 6.34
C THR A 27 -11.20 1.65 7.41
N GLU A 28 -12.09 0.67 7.39
CA GLU A 28 -11.95 -0.51 8.22
C GLU A 28 -11.12 -1.56 7.48
N GLY A 29 -10.33 -2.30 8.25
CA GLY A 29 -9.55 -3.39 7.72
C GLY A 29 -9.25 -4.43 8.78
N THR A 30 -8.31 -5.31 8.48
CA THR A 30 -7.85 -6.34 9.41
C THR A 30 -6.34 -6.28 9.55
N MET A 31 -5.85 -6.68 10.70
CA MET A 31 -4.42 -6.76 10.98
C MET A 31 -4.10 -8.12 11.58
N GLU A 32 -3.05 -8.75 11.07
CA GLU A 32 -2.59 -10.05 11.55
C GLU A 32 -1.07 -10.06 11.68
N PHE A 33 -0.57 -10.48 12.83
CA PHE A 33 0.86 -10.72 13.00
C PHE A 33 1.20 -12.14 12.52
N ARG A 34 2.13 -12.23 11.58
CA ARG A 34 2.51 -13.50 10.97
C ARG A 34 3.95 -13.44 10.46
N ASP A 35 4.72 -14.49 10.73
CA ASP A 35 6.09 -14.65 10.21
C ASP A 35 6.99 -13.42 10.43
N GLY A 36 6.92 -12.84 11.63
CA GLY A 36 7.76 -11.70 12.00
C GLY A 36 7.34 -10.36 11.43
N GLY A 37 6.15 -10.26 10.85
CA GLY A 37 5.63 -9.03 10.28
C GLY A 37 4.12 -8.88 10.49
N TRP A 38 3.60 -7.76 10.05
CA TRP A 38 2.17 -7.45 10.12
C TRP A 38 1.56 -7.42 8.72
N ASP A 39 0.43 -8.12 8.55
CA ASP A 39 -0.39 -8.03 7.35
C ASP A 39 -1.59 -7.15 7.66
N ILE A 40 -1.69 -6.02 6.98
CA ILE A 40 -2.81 -5.08 7.12
C ILE A 40 -3.58 -5.10 5.80
N THR A 41 -4.83 -5.52 5.85
CA THR A 41 -5.65 -5.74 4.65
C THR A 41 -6.92 -4.92 4.73
N TYR A 42 -7.25 -4.26 3.61
CA TYR A 42 -8.53 -3.59 3.46
C TYR A 42 -9.03 -3.69 2.02
N GLU A 43 -10.33 -3.51 1.84
CA GLU A 43 -10.92 -3.47 0.52
C GLU A 43 -11.02 -2.02 0.04
N GLU A 44 -10.57 -1.79 -1.20
CA GLU A 44 -10.67 -0.49 -1.83
C GLU A 44 -12.14 -0.18 -2.14
N SER A 45 -12.45 1.10 -2.25
CA SER A 45 -13.80 1.58 -2.50
C SER A 45 -13.86 2.51 -3.72
N GLU A 46 -15.04 2.99 -4.05
CA GLU A 46 -15.21 3.99 -5.11
C GLU A 46 -14.44 5.27 -4.80
N LEU A 47 -14.22 5.59 -3.53
CA LEU A 47 -13.49 6.79 -3.12
C LEU A 47 -12.05 6.79 -3.59
N THR A 48 -11.43 5.62 -3.70
CA THR A 48 -10.06 5.49 -4.19
C THR A 48 -9.98 5.21 -5.69
N GLY A 49 -11.12 4.96 -6.32
CA GLY A 49 -11.19 4.57 -7.73
C GLY A 49 -10.80 3.13 -8.00
N LEU A 50 -10.62 2.32 -6.96
CA LEU A 50 -10.15 0.95 -7.05
C LEU A 50 -11.17 -0.07 -6.56
N LEU A 51 -12.46 0.20 -6.74
CA LEU A 51 -13.52 -0.72 -6.35
C LEU A 51 -13.29 -2.11 -6.96
N GLY A 52 -13.37 -3.15 -6.15
CA GLY A 52 -13.09 -4.53 -6.57
C GLY A 52 -11.63 -4.95 -6.40
N VAL A 53 -10.82 -4.13 -5.73
CA VAL A 53 -9.43 -4.43 -5.41
C VAL A 53 -9.26 -4.59 -3.91
N THR A 54 -8.53 -5.61 -3.49
CA THR A 54 -8.13 -5.82 -2.10
C THR A 54 -6.66 -5.44 -1.95
N THR A 55 -6.37 -4.57 -0.99
CA THR A 55 -5.02 -4.06 -0.74
C THR A 55 -4.49 -4.63 0.57
N THR A 56 -3.27 -5.14 0.54
CA THR A 56 -2.57 -5.65 1.71
C THR A 56 -1.21 -4.97 1.85
N PHE A 57 -0.95 -4.41 3.03
CA PHE A 57 0.37 -3.95 3.43
C PHE A 57 1.04 -5.01 4.29
N ARG A 58 2.16 -5.52 3.85
CA ARG A 58 3.02 -6.38 4.64
C ARG A 58 4.12 -5.53 5.27
N VAL A 59 4.02 -5.30 6.57
CA VAL A 59 4.97 -4.46 7.31
C VAL A 59 5.98 -5.35 8.01
N GLU A 60 7.24 -5.24 7.62
CA GLU A 60 8.37 -5.96 8.17
C GLU A 60 9.41 -4.96 8.69
N PRO A 61 10.36 -5.37 9.55
CA PRO A 61 11.34 -4.42 10.12
C PRO A 61 12.14 -3.63 9.10
N GLU A 62 12.42 -4.20 7.93
CA GLU A 62 13.29 -3.61 6.93
C GLU A 62 12.57 -3.13 5.67
N ARG A 63 11.30 -3.50 5.49
CA ARG A 63 10.57 -3.17 4.27
C ARG A 63 9.07 -3.20 4.47
N VAL A 64 8.37 -2.54 3.56
CA VAL A 64 6.91 -2.60 3.45
C VAL A 64 6.57 -3.07 2.04
N THR A 65 5.73 -4.07 1.94
CA THR A 65 5.25 -4.58 0.66
C THR A 65 3.78 -4.26 0.51
N LEU A 66 3.43 -3.58 -0.58
CA LEU A 66 2.06 -3.26 -0.93
C LEU A 66 1.60 -4.20 -2.04
N SER A 67 0.59 -5.01 -1.75
CA SER A 67 0.03 -5.94 -2.72
C SER A 67 -1.43 -5.59 -3.00
N ARG A 68 -1.81 -5.62 -4.28
CA ARG A 68 -3.19 -5.43 -4.71
C ARG A 68 -3.62 -6.60 -5.56
N THR A 69 -4.84 -7.09 -5.29
CA THR A 69 -5.43 -8.21 -6.02
C THR A 69 -6.88 -7.88 -6.39
N GLY A 70 -7.41 -8.55 -7.39
CA GLY A 70 -8.75 -8.32 -7.92
C GLY A 70 -8.70 -7.80 -9.34
N LYS A 71 -9.43 -6.73 -9.65
CA LYS A 71 -9.43 -6.12 -10.99
C LYS A 71 -8.06 -5.60 -11.41
N LEU A 72 -7.24 -5.28 -10.44
CA LEU A 72 -5.89 -4.81 -10.60
C LEU A 72 -4.97 -5.71 -9.79
N SER A 73 -3.84 -6.09 -10.36
CA SER A 73 -2.85 -6.89 -9.65
C SER A 73 -1.51 -6.18 -9.68
N SER A 74 -0.95 -5.92 -8.52
CA SER A 74 0.37 -5.30 -8.41
C SER A 74 1.02 -5.66 -7.09
N THR A 75 2.34 -5.61 -7.08
CA THR A 75 3.15 -5.73 -5.86
C THR A 75 4.24 -4.68 -5.91
N MET A 76 4.29 -3.84 -4.89
CA MET A 76 5.33 -2.82 -4.76
C MET A 76 6.08 -3.03 -3.46
N VAL A 77 7.39 -2.96 -3.51
CA VAL A 77 8.24 -3.09 -2.33
C VAL A 77 8.87 -1.75 -2.02
N PHE A 78 8.71 -1.30 -0.78
CA PHE A 78 9.29 -0.06 -0.27
C PHE A 78 10.35 -0.42 0.76
N GLN A 79 11.60 -0.11 0.44
CA GLN A 79 12.74 -0.33 1.31
C GLN A 79 13.64 0.90 1.24
N GLU A 80 13.95 1.48 2.38
CA GLU A 80 14.74 2.71 2.40
C GLU A 80 16.07 2.56 1.66
N GLY A 81 16.32 3.46 0.73
CA GLY A 81 17.58 3.50 -0.03
C GLY A 81 17.72 2.43 -1.10
N VAL A 82 16.70 1.61 -1.34
CA VAL A 82 16.74 0.54 -2.34
C VAL A 82 15.65 0.73 -3.37
N SER A 83 16.00 0.60 -4.65
CA SER A 83 15.03 0.66 -5.74
C SER A 83 14.54 -0.74 -6.09
N HIS A 84 13.24 -0.90 -6.27
CA HIS A 84 12.62 -2.15 -6.66
C HIS A 84 11.77 -1.94 -7.91
N ASP A 85 11.84 -2.89 -8.84
CA ASP A 85 10.99 -2.89 -10.03
C ASP A 85 9.73 -3.69 -9.74
N SER A 86 8.59 -3.14 -10.10
CA SER A 86 7.27 -3.73 -9.89
C SER A 86 6.51 -3.82 -11.19
N LEU A 87 5.86 -4.95 -11.42
CA LEU A 87 4.99 -5.14 -12.56
C LEU A 87 3.55 -4.83 -12.15
N TYR A 88 2.96 -3.86 -12.82
CA TYR A 88 1.60 -3.41 -12.58
C TYR A 88 0.70 -3.97 -13.69
N LYS A 89 -0.12 -4.96 -13.36
CA LYS A 89 -0.99 -5.64 -14.34
C LYS A 89 -2.41 -5.09 -14.29
N MET A 90 -2.89 -4.65 -15.43
CA MET A 90 -4.25 -4.15 -15.63
C MET A 90 -4.92 -4.95 -16.73
N GLU A 91 -6.24 -4.76 -16.91
CA GLU A 91 -7.00 -5.42 -17.98
C GLU A 91 -6.43 -5.18 -19.39
N PHE A 92 -5.84 -4.01 -19.60
CA PHE A 92 -5.37 -3.58 -20.93
C PHE A 92 -3.86 -3.75 -21.15
N GLY A 93 -3.15 -4.35 -20.21
CA GLY A 93 -1.72 -4.54 -20.36
C GLY A 93 -0.96 -4.52 -19.04
N ALA A 94 0.34 -4.37 -19.14
CA ALA A 94 1.23 -4.34 -17.99
C ALA A 94 2.20 -3.16 -18.07
N LEU A 95 2.51 -2.57 -16.93
CA LEU A 95 3.43 -1.46 -16.80
C LEU A 95 4.51 -1.83 -15.77
N MET A 96 5.77 -1.60 -16.12
CA MET A 96 6.87 -1.76 -15.18
C MET A 96 7.14 -0.43 -14.48
N ILE A 97 7.14 -0.45 -13.15
CA ILE A 97 7.36 0.73 -12.33
C ILE A 97 8.55 0.47 -11.43
N THR A 98 9.51 1.40 -11.42
CA THR A 98 10.61 1.38 -10.46
C THR A 98 10.26 2.27 -9.27
N VAL A 99 10.28 1.69 -8.07
CA VAL A 99 9.94 2.39 -6.84
C VAL A 99 11.19 2.54 -5.98
N THR A 100 11.47 3.77 -5.58
CA THR A 100 12.55 4.07 -4.64
C THR A 100 11.96 4.75 -3.42
N ALA A 101 12.15 4.15 -2.25
CA ALA A 101 11.72 4.74 -1.00
C ALA A 101 12.90 5.45 -0.34
N THR A 102 12.77 6.76 -0.14
CA THR A 102 13.81 7.54 0.55
C THR A 102 13.67 7.44 2.06
N ARG A 103 12.46 7.26 2.55
CA ARG A 103 12.17 7.13 3.96
C ARG A 103 10.88 6.33 4.17
N ILE A 104 10.89 5.45 5.15
CA ILE A 104 9.72 4.67 5.55
C ILE A 104 9.51 4.88 7.05
N PHE A 105 8.29 5.23 7.41
CA PHE A 105 7.89 5.36 8.80
C PHE A 105 6.62 4.54 9.05
N CYS A 106 6.66 3.64 10.03
CA CYS A 106 5.52 2.84 10.42
C CYS A 106 5.27 2.98 11.91
N ASP A 107 4.02 3.32 12.26
CA ASP A 107 3.57 3.37 13.63
C ASP A 107 2.34 2.47 13.76
N LEU A 108 2.52 1.36 14.47
CA LEU A 108 1.47 0.38 14.70
C LEU A 108 1.09 0.42 16.18
N THR A 109 0.08 1.22 16.49
CA THR A 109 -0.42 1.37 17.84
C THR A 109 -1.56 0.39 18.08
N PRO A 110 -1.50 -0.44 19.14
CA PRO A 110 -2.61 -1.30 19.50
C PRO A 110 -3.85 -0.48 19.83
N ALA A 111 -4.99 -0.89 19.32
CA ALA A 111 -6.27 -0.26 19.61
C ALA A 111 -6.73 -0.61 21.02
#